data_373512de2650129b1a374a5ef6e7e286
#
_entry.id   373512de2650129b1a374a5ef6e7e286
#
_cell.length_a   1.000
_cell.length_b   1.000
_cell.length_c   1.000
_cell.angle_alpha   90.00
_cell.angle_beta   90.00
_cell.angle_gamma   90.00
#
_symmetry.space_group_name_H-M   'P 1'
#
loop_
_entity.id
_entity.type
_entity.pdbx_description
1 polymer ?
#
loop_
_entity_poly.entity_id
_entity_poly.type
_entity_poly.pdbx_seq_one_letter_code
_entity_poly.pdbx_strand_id
1 'polypeptide(L)'
;MSVQNHSKLLIVDDLPDNLRALDALIRDDQRLVFHAHSGDEALALLLEHEFALAILDVQMPGMDGFELAELMRGTERTRNIPIVFVSAAGRELNY
;
A
#
# COMPACT_ATOMS: atom_id res chain seq x y z
N MET A 1 -6.87 7.87 -30.38
CA MET A 1 -6.84 8.41 -29.05
C MET A 1 -6.18 7.44 -28.09
N SER A 2 -5.46 7.95 -27.24
CA SER A 2 -4.78 7.05 -26.35
C SER A 2 -5.54 6.95 -25.05
N VAL A 3 -5.59 5.76 -24.55
CA VAL A 3 -6.16 5.49 -23.26
C VAL A 3 -5.04 5.49 -22.26
N GLN A 4 -5.23 6.24 -21.23
CA GLN A 4 -4.25 6.28 -20.17
C GLN A 4 -4.58 5.20 -19.18
N ASN A 5 -3.91 4.08 -19.30
CA ASN A 5 -4.10 2.99 -18.36
C ASN A 5 -3.02 3.08 -17.31
N HIS A 6 -3.25 3.95 -16.35
CA HIS A 6 -2.30 4.08 -15.26
C HIS A 6 -2.41 2.89 -14.33
N SER A 7 -1.28 2.41 -13.89
CA SER A 7 -1.27 1.43 -12.81
C SER A 7 -1.52 2.16 -11.50
N LYS A 8 -2.41 1.60 -10.70
CA LYS A 8 -2.71 2.17 -9.39
C LYS A 8 -1.91 1.42 -8.34
N LEU A 9 -1.19 2.17 -7.54
CA LEU A 9 -0.40 1.62 -6.45
C LEU A 9 -0.94 2.15 -5.14
N LEU A 10 -1.00 1.27 -4.15
CA LEU A 10 -1.46 1.65 -2.82
C LEU A 10 -0.28 1.55 -1.86
N ILE A 11 -0.04 2.62 -1.11
CA ILE A 11 0.95 2.58 -0.04
C ILE A 11 0.24 2.89 1.27
N VAL A 12 0.54 2.10 2.29
CA VAL A 12 -0.15 2.16 3.58
C VAL A 12 0.88 2.29 4.68
N ASP A 13 0.81 3.39 5.42
CA ASP A 13 1.73 3.66 6.51
C ASP A 13 1.09 4.74 7.39
N ASP A 14 1.18 4.61 8.70
CA ASP A 14 0.56 5.58 9.57
C ASP A 14 1.37 6.87 9.71
N LEU A 15 2.60 6.89 9.19
CA LEU A 15 3.46 8.07 9.26
C LEU A 15 3.47 8.79 7.92
N PRO A 16 2.97 10.04 7.87
CA PRO A 16 2.92 10.75 6.58
C PRO A 16 4.28 10.94 5.93
N ASP A 17 5.33 11.08 6.70
CA ASP A 17 6.67 11.24 6.13
C ASP A 17 7.10 10.00 5.37
N ASN A 18 6.75 8.82 5.87
CA ASN A 18 7.06 7.59 5.18
C ASN A 18 6.30 7.48 3.88
N LEU A 19 5.02 7.89 3.87
CA LEU A 19 4.23 7.87 2.66
C LEU A 19 4.83 8.79 1.61
N ARG A 20 5.27 9.98 2.01
CA ARG A 20 5.89 10.91 1.07
C ARG A 20 7.17 10.35 0.50
N ALA A 21 7.98 9.72 1.35
CA ALA A 21 9.24 9.16 0.89
C ALA A 21 9.02 8.02 -0.10
N LEU A 22 8.09 7.13 0.20
CA LEU A 22 7.77 6.03 -0.70
C LEU A 22 7.18 6.54 -2.01
N ASP A 23 6.27 7.51 -1.93
CA ASP A 23 5.67 8.09 -3.11
C ASP A 23 6.74 8.64 -4.03
N ALA A 24 7.70 9.38 -3.47
CA ALA A 24 8.77 9.97 -4.28
C ALA A 24 9.60 8.90 -4.99
N LEU A 25 9.76 7.74 -4.37
CA LEU A 25 10.55 6.67 -4.96
C LEU A 25 9.83 5.94 -6.08
N ILE A 26 8.49 5.81 -5.99
CA ILE A 26 7.75 4.96 -6.92
C ILE A 26 6.92 5.75 -7.92
N ARG A 27 6.82 7.06 -7.75
CA ARG A 27 5.99 7.90 -8.60
C ARG A 27 6.57 7.97 -10.01
N ASP A 28 5.68 7.92 -10.99
CA ASP A 28 6.09 8.04 -12.37
C ASP A 28 4.85 8.36 -13.19
N ASP A 29 5.02 8.76 -14.44
CA ASP A 29 3.91 9.21 -15.29
C ASP A 29 2.89 8.12 -15.53
N GLN A 30 3.28 6.86 -15.40
CA GLN A 30 2.41 5.75 -15.69
C GLN A 30 1.72 5.21 -14.45
N ARG A 31 1.90 5.85 -13.30
CA ARG A 31 1.40 5.33 -12.03
C ARG A 31 0.58 6.37 -11.29
N LEU A 32 -0.50 5.90 -10.67
CA LEU A 32 -1.27 6.71 -9.74
C LEU A 32 -1.02 6.11 -8.36
N VAL A 33 -0.48 6.90 -7.47
CA VAL A 33 -0.11 6.43 -6.13
C VAL A 33 -1.15 6.93 -5.13
N PHE A 34 -1.75 5.99 -4.42
CA PHE A 34 -2.76 6.29 -3.40
C PHE A 34 -2.17 6.03 -2.03
N HIS A 35 -2.47 6.91 -1.09
CA HIS A 35 -1.97 6.83 0.28
C HIS A 35 -3.09 6.44 1.21
N ALA A 36 -2.80 5.52 2.13
CA ALA A 36 -3.69 5.21 3.23
C ALA A 36 -2.88 5.31 4.51
N HIS A 37 -3.47 5.88 5.54
CA HIS A 37 -2.78 6.09 6.81
C HIS A 37 -3.12 5.03 7.84
N SER A 38 -3.97 4.08 7.46
CA SER A 38 -4.40 3.01 8.36
C SER A 38 -4.91 1.86 7.53
N GLY A 39 -5.09 0.71 8.18
CA GLY A 39 -5.69 -0.43 7.52
C GLY A 39 -7.12 -0.16 7.09
N ASP A 40 -7.88 0.56 7.90
CA ASP A 40 -9.26 0.88 7.54
C ASP A 40 -9.33 1.77 6.31
N GLU A 41 -8.46 2.78 6.21
CA GLU A 41 -8.41 3.61 5.00
C GLU A 41 -8.03 2.78 3.79
N ALA A 42 -7.07 1.87 3.98
CA ALA A 42 -6.65 1.01 2.88
C ALA A 42 -7.79 0.14 2.39
N LEU A 43 -8.56 -0.43 3.32
CA LEU A 43 -9.69 -1.27 2.93
C LEU A 43 -10.73 -0.47 2.14
N ALA A 44 -10.99 0.77 2.54
CA ALA A 44 -11.92 1.61 1.80
C ALA A 44 -11.44 1.86 0.38
N LEU A 45 -10.16 2.14 0.21
CA LEU A 45 -9.60 2.35 -1.12
C LEU A 45 -9.62 1.07 -1.95
N LEU A 46 -9.38 -0.07 -1.31
CA LEU A 46 -9.39 -1.35 -2.01
C LEU A 46 -10.78 -1.71 -2.52
N LEU A 47 -11.82 -1.18 -1.90
CA LEU A 47 -13.18 -1.38 -2.40
C LEU A 47 -13.47 -0.54 -3.63
N GLU A 48 -12.82 0.61 -3.76
CA GLU A 48 -13.12 1.56 -4.82
C GLU A 48 -12.24 1.43 -6.04
N HIS A 49 -11.04 0.91 -5.88
CA HIS A 49 -10.05 0.88 -6.95
C HIS A 49 -9.44 -0.49 -7.07
N GLU A 50 -8.92 -0.78 -8.26
CA GLU A 50 -8.13 -1.98 -8.49
C GLU A 50 -6.68 -1.60 -8.52
N PHE A 51 -5.90 -2.20 -7.64
CA PHE A 51 -4.49 -1.85 -7.49
C PHE A 51 -3.60 -2.91 -8.10
N ALA A 52 -2.52 -2.47 -8.74
CA ALA A 52 -1.51 -3.36 -9.29
C ALA A 52 -0.52 -3.83 -8.23
N LEU A 53 -0.41 -3.09 -7.13
CA LEU A 53 0.56 -3.39 -6.08
C LEU A 53 0.14 -2.69 -4.81
N ALA A 54 0.35 -3.32 -3.68
CA ALA A 54 0.14 -2.70 -2.38
C ALA A 54 1.43 -2.82 -1.56
N ILE A 55 1.88 -1.68 -1.02
CA ILE A 55 3.04 -1.63 -0.14
C ILE A 55 2.53 -1.31 1.25
N LEU A 56 2.74 -2.23 2.18
CA LEU A 56 2.13 -2.17 3.50
C LEU A 56 3.20 -2.06 4.58
N ASP A 57 3.05 -1.06 5.44
CA ASP A 57 3.86 -0.99 6.66
C ASP A 57 3.40 -2.09 7.60
N VAL A 58 4.34 -2.84 8.16
CA VAL A 58 3.99 -3.94 9.06
C VAL A 58 3.60 -3.45 10.44
N GLN A 59 4.04 -2.26 10.84
CA GLN A 59 3.77 -1.75 12.18
C GLN A 59 2.90 -0.52 12.13
N MET A 60 1.62 -0.71 12.44
CA MET A 60 0.66 0.38 12.51
C MET A 60 -0.24 0.15 13.71
N PRO A 61 -0.72 1.22 14.34
CA PRO A 61 -1.69 1.06 15.43
C PRO A 61 -2.97 0.40 14.92
N GLY A 62 -3.57 -0.42 15.75
CA GLY A 62 -4.78 -1.12 15.37
C GLY A 62 -4.46 -2.26 14.44
N MET A 63 -4.95 -2.18 13.21
CA MET A 63 -4.69 -3.20 12.21
C MET A 63 -3.28 -3.00 11.64
N ASP A 64 -2.42 -4.00 11.80
CA ASP A 64 -1.06 -3.90 11.24
C ASP A 64 -1.06 -4.40 9.80
N GLY A 65 0.11 -4.30 9.14
CA GLY A 65 0.22 -4.67 7.74
C GLY A 65 -0.04 -6.14 7.47
N PHE A 66 0.34 -7.01 8.40
CA PHE A 66 0.11 -8.45 8.21
C PHE A 66 -1.38 -8.76 8.29
N GLU A 67 -2.10 -8.12 9.22
CA GLU A 67 -3.53 -8.31 9.34
C GLU A 67 -4.25 -7.81 8.10
N LEU A 68 -3.82 -6.66 7.59
CA LEU A 68 -4.39 -6.12 6.37
C LEU A 68 -4.17 -7.08 5.20
N ALA A 69 -2.95 -7.63 5.10
CA ALA A 69 -2.64 -8.58 4.04
C ALA A 69 -3.51 -9.82 4.13
N GLU A 70 -3.79 -10.31 5.34
CA GLU A 70 -4.65 -11.46 5.52
C GLU A 70 -6.06 -11.18 5.02
N LEU A 71 -6.58 -9.99 5.34
CA LEU A 71 -7.90 -9.61 4.84
C LEU A 71 -7.93 -9.51 3.33
N MET A 72 -6.86 -8.97 2.74
CA MET A 72 -6.77 -8.90 1.28
C MET A 72 -6.75 -10.28 0.66
N ARG A 73 -6.00 -11.21 1.23
CA ARG A 73 -5.91 -12.56 0.68
C ARG A 73 -7.21 -13.33 0.85
N GLY A 74 -8.00 -13.00 1.86
CA GLY A 74 -9.29 -13.63 2.11
C GLY A 74 -10.43 -13.08 1.29
N THR A 75 -10.21 -12.03 0.51
CA THR A 75 -11.25 -11.38 -0.27
C THR A 75 -10.97 -11.59 -1.75
N GLU A 76 -11.95 -12.08 -2.48
CA GLU A 76 -11.76 -12.46 -3.88
C GLU A 76 -11.24 -11.29 -4.71
N ARG A 77 -11.76 -10.09 -4.46
CA ARG A 77 -11.41 -8.92 -5.25
C ARG A 77 -9.94 -8.55 -5.10
N THR A 78 -9.35 -8.80 -3.93
CA THR A 78 -8.01 -8.32 -3.63
C THR A 78 -6.97 -9.44 -3.48
N ARG A 79 -7.41 -10.71 -3.58
CA ARG A 79 -6.51 -11.81 -3.21
C ARG A 79 -5.27 -11.92 -4.09
N ASN A 80 -5.33 -11.42 -5.31
CA ASN A 80 -4.21 -11.56 -6.23
C ASN A 80 -3.34 -10.32 -6.35
N ILE A 81 -3.62 -9.28 -5.56
CA ILE A 81 -2.80 -8.07 -5.59
C ILE A 81 -1.45 -8.38 -4.96
N PRO A 82 -0.35 -8.15 -5.67
CA PRO A 82 0.98 -8.35 -5.07
C PRO A 82 1.16 -7.41 -3.88
N ILE A 83 1.79 -7.93 -2.83
CA ILE A 83 1.99 -7.17 -1.59
C ILE A 83 3.48 -7.15 -1.28
N VAL A 84 3.98 -5.97 -0.95
CA VAL A 84 5.33 -5.78 -0.43
C VAL A 84 5.21 -5.21 0.96
N PHE A 85 5.90 -5.81 1.91
CA PHE A 85 5.91 -5.30 3.28
C PHE A 85 7.13 -4.42 3.48
N VAL A 86 6.94 -3.34 4.22
CA VAL A 86 8.05 -2.48 4.62
C VAL A 86 7.99 -2.31 6.13
N SER A 87 9.14 -2.02 6.72
CA SER A 87 9.20 -1.86 8.15
C SER A 87 10.28 -0.86 8.49
N ALA A 88 9.87 0.22 9.14
CA ALA A 88 10.85 1.19 9.62
C ALA A 88 11.74 0.58 10.68
N ALA A 89 11.19 -0.34 11.48
CA ALA A 89 11.97 -1.00 12.50
C ALA A 89 13.08 -1.87 11.92
N GLY A 90 12.86 -2.37 10.70
CA GLY A 90 13.87 -3.20 10.05
C GLY A 90 15.21 -2.50 9.89
N ARG A 91 15.15 -1.19 9.69
CA ARG A 91 16.38 -0.44 9.51
C ARG A 91 17.20 -0.39 10.77
N GLU A 92 16.53 -0.42 11.90
CA GLU A 92 17.22 -0.37 13.18
C GLU A 92 17.87 -1.69 13.53
N LEU A 93 17.49 -2.73 12.87
CA LEU A 93 18.04 -4.03 13.11
C LEU A 93 19.28 -4.30 12.29
N ASN A 94 19.61 -3.38 11.44
CA ASN A 94 20.77 -3.53 10.58
C ASN A 94 21.95 -2.91 11.26
N TYR A 95 22.54 -3.63 12.07
CA TYR A 95 23.66 -3.10 12.80
C TYR A 95 24.85 -4.00 12.70
#